data_6d083539aee5c99c02f084bd70090b60
#
_entry.id   6d083539aee5c99c02f084bd70090b60
#
_cell.length_a   1.000
_cell.length_b   1.000
_cell.length_c   1.000
_cell.angle_alpha   90.00
_cell.angle_beta   90.00
_cell.angle_gamma   90.00
#
_symmetry.space_group_name_H-M   'P 1'
#
loop_
_entity.id
_entity.type
_entity.pdbx_description
1 polymer ?
#
loop_
_entity_poly.entity_id
_entity_poly.type
_entity_poly.pdbx_seq_one_letter_code
_entity_poly.pdbx_strand_id
1 'polypeptide(L)'
;MHHARKLIPVLAVLSLGALILPGCTRMGGLRARMAAKELAHQVPIEGDPITVGRLNAIVIDNPYGKVKVYAKPGHEEANIYFRVDQERRLRFRAARQGFDFDPVGEYFTAVHTNTGELSTLTISATDLTVEGYRPPVDLTVYIPQCDGLEIRNAGGKVIVVGVSGAILVESGTNIREGGDIEIRTTSSQQETIFATTNSGNVTLVAGPESEGTFELIAPRGKTSFRSHFGVVDHSMPSKGHWTGIWNDGTNEIRLNTEDGDATVRVVENPVMYTSGQTH
;
A
#
# COMPACT_ATOMS: atom_id res chain seq x y z
N MET A 1 24.57 -58.34 66.73
CA MET A 1 25.80 -57.87 66.11
C MET A 1 25.59 -57.74 64.65
N HIS A 2 25.14 -56.57 64.17
CA HIS A 2 24.97 -56.33 62.78
C HIS A 2 25.47 -54.92 62.48
N HIS A 3 26.55 -54.83 61.69
CA HIS A 3 27.11 -53.60 61.21
C HIS A 3 26.33 -53.09 59.96
N ALA A 4 25.67 -51.97 60.09
CA ALA A 4 25.08 -51.26 58.96
C ALA A 4 26.11 -50.36 58.31
N ARG A 5 26.46 -50.65 57.05
CA ARG A 5 27.29 -49.79 56.21
C ARG A 5 26.41 -48.69 55.60
N LYS A 6 26.71 -47.45 55.92
CA LYS A 6 26.12 -46.26 55.22
C LYS A 6 26.74 -46.08 53.83
N LEU A 7 25.91 -46.14 52.80
CA LEU A 7 26.24 -45.76 51.44
C LEU A 7 26.05 -44.24 51.32
N ILE A 8 27.09 -43.57 50.89
CA ILE A 8 27.09 -42.15 50.51
C ILE A 8 26.68 -42.05 49.02
N PRO A 9 25.64 -41.30 48.63
CA PRO A 9 25.38 -41.09 47.25
C PRO A 9 26.30 -40.00 46.65
N VAL A 10 27.02 -40.37 45.60
CA VAL A 10 27.83 -39.49 44.77
C VAL A 10 26.88 -38.62 43.94
N LEU A 11 26.94 -37.32 44.20
CA LEU A 11 26.21 -36.33 43.39
C LEU A 11 26.92 -36.16 42.07
N ALA A 12 26.34 -36.67 41.00
CA ALA A 12 26.79 -36.42 39.64
C ALA A 12 26.32 -35.01 39.23
N VAL A 13 27.24 -34.06 39.14
CA VAL A 13 26.98 -32.73 38.55
C VAL A 13 26.97 -32.91 37.05
N LEU A 14 25.77 -32.95 36.46
CA LEU A 14 25.56 -32.85 35.02
C LEU A 14 25.72 -31.39 34.60
N SER A 15 26.88 -31.08 34.02
CA SER A 15 27.12 -29.82 33.29
C SER A 15 26.23 -29.79 32.03
N LEU A 16 25.14 -29.07 32.10
CA LEU A 16 24.29 -28.77 30.94
C LEU A 16 25.07 -27.79 30.01
N GLY A 17 25.76 -28.37 29.04
CA GLY A 17 26.34 -27.60 27.92
C GLY A 17 25.21 -26.95 27.14
N ALA A 18 25.16 -25.62 27.16
CA ALA A 18 24.24 -24.86 26.35
C ALA A 18 24.57 -25.07 24.88
N LEU A 19 23.86 -25.96 24.22
CA LEU A 19 23.80 -26.05 22.76
C LEU A 19 23.10 -24.76 22.26
N ILE A 20 23.90 -23.79 21.83
CA ILE A 20 23.42 -22.63 21.10
C ILE A 20 23.02 -23.14 19.72
N LEU A 21 21.75 -23.48 19.56
CA LEU A 21 21.15 -23.82 18.27
C LEU A 21 21.05 -22.55 17.43
N PRO A 22 21.54 -22.54 16.17
CA PRO A 22 21.43 -21.40 15.25
C PRO A 22 20.00 -21.17 14.73
N GLY A 23 18.98 -21.57 15.48
CA GLY A 23 17.56 -21.45 15.14
C GLY A 23 16.85 -20.19 15.67
N CYS A 24 17.48 -19.41 16.56
CA CYS A 24 16.80 -18.30 17.24
C CYS A 24 16.53 -17.05 16.35
N THR A 25 17.21 -16.90 15.23
CA THR A 25 16.99 -15.77 14.33
C THR A 25 15.67 -15.85 13.54
N ARG A 26 15.16 -17.06 13.27
CA ARG A 26 13.84 -17.23 12.61
C ARG A 26 12.66 -17.00 13.54
N MET A 27 12.79 -17.32 14.82
CA MET A 27 11.72 -17.06 15.80
C MET A 27 11.56 -15.58 16.12
N GLY A 28 12.65 -14.80 16.11
CA GLY A 28 12.59 -13.34 16.25
C GLY A 28 11.78 -12.66 15.14
N GLY A 29 11.99 -13.11 13.90
CA GLY A 29 11.24 -12.61 12.74
C GLY A 29 9.75 -12.97 12.77
N LEU A 30 9.40 -14.16 13.27
CA LEU A 30 8.00 -14.58 13.41
C LEU A 30 7.28 -13.80 14.51
N ARG A 31 7.92 -13.63 15.67
CA ARG A 31 7.37 -12.82 16.78
C ARG A 31 7.23 -11.34 16.40
N ALA A 32 8.20 -10.78 15.65
CA ALA A 32 8.10 -9.42 15.16
C ALA A 32 6.97 -9.26 14.11
N ARG A 33 6.75 -10.27 13.25
CA ARG A 33 5.62 -10.28 12.31
C ARG A 33 4.27 -10.46 13.00
N MET A 34 4.19 -11.29 14.03
CA MET A 34 2.98 -11.45 14.84
C MET A 34 2.69 -10.18 15.64
N ALA A 35 3.67 -9.56 16.27
CA ALA A 35 3.52 -8.29 16.97
C ALA A 35 3.12 -7.14 16.01
N ALA A 36 3.64 -7.12 14.78
CA ALA A 36 3.23 -6.15 13.77
C ALA A 36 1.78 -6.39 13.28
N LYS A 37 1.31 -7.64 13.29
CA LYS A 37 -0.08 -7.98 12.97
C LYS A 37 -1.04 -7.62 14.10
N GLU A 38 -0.59 -7.69 15.35
CA GLU A 38 -1.35 -7.28 16.54
C GLU A 38 -1.56 -5.75 16.64
N LEU A 39 -0.76 -4.96 15.93
CA LEU A 39 -0.86 -3.50 15.88
C LEU A 39 -1.67 -2.98 14.68
N ALA A 40 -2.25 -3.86 13.87
CA ALA A 40 -3.13 -3.46 12.78
C ALA A 40 -4.57 -3.39 13.30
N HIS A 41 -5.19 -2.23 13.13
CA HIS A 41 -6.57 -1.99 13.52
C HIS A 41 -7.48 -2.08 12.31
N GLN A 42 -8.62 -2.75 12.47
CA GLN A 42 -9.66 -2.76 11.46
C GLN A 42 -10.52 -1.51 11.61
N VAL A 43 -10.76 -0.81 10.51
CA VAL A 43 -11.67 0.33 10.47
C VAL A 43 -13.08 -0.21 10.19
N PRO A 44 -14.08 0.08 11.03
CA PRO A 44 -15.46 -0.23 10.71
C PRO A 44 -15.92 0.64 9.53
N ILE A 45 -16.73 0.06 8.65
CA ILE A 45 -17.33 0.78 7.54
C ILE A 45 -18.75 1.16 7.97
N GLU A 46 -19.03 2.45 8.01
CA GLU A 46 -20.33 3.02 8.34
C GLU A 46 -21.16 3.25 7.07
N GLY A 47 -22.48 3.38 7.23
CA GLY A 47 -23.43 3.67 6.15
C GLY A 47 -24.09 2.45 5.57
N ASP A 48 -24.35 2.46 4.25
CA ASP A 48 -25.01 1.39 3.55
C ASP A 48 -24.18 0.11 3.54
N PRO A 49 -24.77 -1.09 3.67
CA PRO A 49 -24.02 -2.32 3.55
C PRO A 49 -23.41 -2.43 2.15
N ILE A 50 -22.12 -2.80 2.09
CA ILE A 50 -21.47 -3.13 0.83
C ILE A 50 -22.07 -4.47 0.38
N THR A 51 -23.04 -4.40 -0.53
CA THR A 51 -23.56 -5.59 -1.17
C THR A 51 -22.52 -6.17 -2.11
N VAL A 52 -22.40 -7.49 -2.09
CA VAL A 52 -21.55 -8.25 -3.02
C VAL A 52 -21.75 -7.72 -4.42
N GLY A 53 -20.79 -7.05 -4.94
CA GLY A 53 -20.90 -6.36 -6.20
C GLY A 53 -19.67 -5.53 -6.49
N ARG A 54 -19.87 -4.58 -7.32
CA ARG A 54 -18.85 -3.69 -7.85
C ARG A 54 -18.93 -2.37 -7.11
N LEU A 55 -17.85 -1.95 -6.48
CA LEU A 55 -17.68 -0.56 -6.06
C LEU A 55 -17.41 0.28 -7.29
N ASN A 56 -18.20 1.34 -7.50
CA ASN A 56 -17.98 2.25 -8.61
C ASN A 56 -16.79 3.17 -8.35
N ALA A 57 -16.61 3.58 -7.09
CA ALA A 57 -15.50 4.45 -6.74
C ALA A 57 -15.01 4.25 -5.30
N ILE A 58 -13.73 4.50 -5.10
CA ILE A 58 -13.12 4.63 -3.78
C ILE A 58 -12.38 5.95 -3.72
N VAL A 59 -12.62 6.70 -2.66
CA VAL A 59 -11.93 7.96 -2.37
C VAL A 59 -11.16 7.78 -1.07
N ILE A 60 -9.84 8.04 -1.11
CA ILE A 60 -8.95 7.93 0.05
C ILE A 60 -8.23 9.24 0.24
N ASP A 61 -8.40 9.84 1.43
CA ASP A 61 -7.65 11.00 1.88
C ASP A 61 -6.80 10.61 3.09
N ASN A 62 -5.48 10.53 2.89
CA ASN A 62 -4.53 10.13 3.93
C ASN A 62 -3.46 11.21 4.14
N PRO A 63 -3.39 11.82 5.32
CA PRO A 63 -2.50 12.94 5.57
C PRO A 63 -1.02 12.55 5.63
N TYR A 64 -0.68 11.30 5.97
CA TYR A 64 0.71 10.83 6.01
C TYR A 64 0.82 9.33 6.26
N GLY A 65 1.61 8.66 5.45
CA GLY A 65 1.92 7.23 5.58
C GLY A 65 1.75 6.48 4.26
N LYS A 66 1.85 5.18 4.34
CA LYS A 66 1.72 4.31 3.18
C LYS A 66 0.27 3.96 2.92
N VAL A 67 -0.18 4.08 1.68
CA VAL A 67 -1.50 3.64 1.23
C VAL A 67 -1.36 2.43 0.31
N LYS A 68 -2.10 1.36 0.59
CA LYS A 68 -2.18 0.18 -0.26
C LYS A 68 -3.64 -0.16 -0.53
N VAL A 69 -3.98 -0.29 -1.80
CA VAL A 69 -5.30 -0.71 -2.26
C VAL A 69 -5.16 -1.99 -3.09
N TYR A 70 -5.90 -3.01 -2.72
CA TYR A 70 -5.95 -4.29 -3.42
C TYR A 70 -7.39 -4.60 -3.83
N ALA A 71 -7.69 -4.47 -5.12
CA ALA A 71 -8.94 -4.95 -5.69
C ALA A 71 -8.74 -6.40 -6.15
N LYS A 72 -9.54 -7.30 -5.60
CA LYS A 72 -9.44 -8.73 -5.93
C LYS A 72 -10.80 -9.26 -6.34
N PRO A 73 -10.95 -9.76 -7.57
CA PRO A 73 -12.16 -10.48 -7.97
C PRO A 73 -12.41 -11.66 -7.02
N GLY A 74 -13.67 -11.85 -6.61
CA GLY A 74 -14.09 -12.93 -5.71
C GLY A 74 -13.98 -12.61 -4.21
N HIS A 75 -13.49 -11.43 -3.81
CA HIS A 75 -13.74 -10.92 -2.46
C HIS A 75 -15.18 -10.41 -2.39
N GLU A 76 -15.89 -10.79 -1.32
CA GLU A 76 -17.28 -10.40 -1.11
C GLU A 76 -17.40 -9.15 -0.24
N GLU A 77 -16.35 -8.83 0.52
CA GLU A 77 -16.36 -7.75 1.49
C GLU A 77 -15.15 -6.81 1.31
N ALA A 78 -15.38 -5.55 1.65
CA ALA A 78 -14.28 -4.60 1.81
C ALA A 78 -13.72 -4.71 3.24
N ASN A 79 -12.39 -4.74 3.34
CA ASN A 79 -11.70 -4.76 4.61
C ASN A 79 -10.63 -3.67 4.64
N ILE A 80 -10.71 -2.82 5.65
CA ILE A 80 -9.81 -1.68 5.84
C ILE A 80 -8.99 -1.91 7.09
N TYR A 81 -7.69 -1.83 6.96
CA TYR A 81 -6.74 -1.95 8.06
C TYR A 81 -5.81 -0.76 8.08
N PHE A 82 -5.55 -0.22 9.25
CA PHE A 82 -4.50 0.76 9.43
C PHE A 82 -3.53 0.35 10.53
N ARG A 83 -2.36 0.92 10.48
CA ARG A 83 -1.31 0.77 11.48
C ARG A 83 -0.64 2.11 11.72
N VAL A 84 -0.64 2.56 12.96
CA VAL A 84 0.07 3.76 13.36
C VAL A 84 1.53 3.40 13.66
N ASP A 85 2.47 4.05 12.98
CA ASP A 85 3.88 3.87 13.34
C ASP A 85 4.13 4.51 14.72
N GLN A 86 4.87 3.81 15.57
CA GLN A 86 5.16 4.23 16.95
C GLN A 86 3.94 4.31 17.91
N GLU A 87 2.83 3.62 17.61
CA GLU A 87 1.62 3.58 18.45
C GLU A 87 1.93 3.32 19.94
N ARG A 88 2.86 2.40 20.23
CA ARG A 88 3.28 2.10 21.61
C ARG A 88 3.79 3.35 22.36
N ARG A 89 4.51 4.24 21.67
CA ARG A 89 5.00 5.50 22.27
C ARG A 89 3.85 6.47 22.52
N LEU A 90 2.88 6.50 21.62
CA LEU A 90 1.69 7.35 21.73
C LEU A 90 0.81 6.89 22.89
N ARG A 91 0.52 5.61 23.01
CA ARG A 91 -0.21 5.03 24.15
C ARG A 91 0.46 5.32 25.48
N PHE A 92 1.78 5.20 25.54
CA PHE A 92 2.53 5.50 26.75
C PHE A 92 2.47 6.98 27.15
N ARG A 93 2.50 7.89 26.17
CA ARG A 93 2.33 9.32 26.38
C ARG A 93 0.92 9.68 26.82
N ALA A 94 -0.08 9.16 26.10
CA ALA A 94 -1.51 9.37 26.45
C ALA A 94 -1.82 8.89 27.87
N ALA A 95 -1.36 7.71 28.25
CA ALA A 95 -1.53 7.17 29.60
C ALA A 95 -0.87 8.07 30.68
N ARG A 96 0.28 8.68 30.41
CA ARG A 96 0.91 9.65 31.32
C ARG A 96 0.10 10.93 31.51
N GLN A 97 -0.67 11.31 30.50
CA GLN A 97 -1.53 12.49 30.52
C GLN A 97 -2.95 12.19 31.01
N GLY A 98 -3.27 10.93 31.33
CA GLY A 98 -4.59 10.49 31.76
C GLY A 98 -5.64 10.42 30.65
N PHE A 99 -5.20 10.35 29.37
CA PHE A 99 -6.06 10.12 28.21
C PHE A 99 -6.10 8.63 27.84
N ASP A 100 -7.28 8.16 27.47
CA ASP A 100 -7.43 6.88 26.80
C ASP A 100 -7.20 7.09 25.29
N PHE A 101 -6.20 6.42 24.73
CA PHE A 101 -5.87 6.54 23.32
C PHE A 101 -6.61 5.45 22.55
N ASP A 102 -7.69 5.84 21.86
CA ASP A 102 -8.38 5.01 20.90
C ASP A 102 -7.92 5.35 19.47
N PRO A 103 -7.06 4.54 18.86
CA PRO A 103 -6.56 4.84 17.52
C PRO A 103 -7.66 4.76 16.45
N VAL A 104 -8.72 3.97 16.65
CA VAL A 104 -9.74 3.76 15.61
C VAL A 104 -10.58 5.00 15.40
N GLY A 105 -11.17 5.55 16.46
CA GLY A 105 -12.03 6.73 16.37
C GLY A 105 -11.28 8.03 16.11
N GLU A 106 -9.97 8.06 16.40
CA GLU A 106 -9.17 9.28 16.26
C GLU A 106 -8.52 9.43 14.87
N TYR A 107 -8.25 8.30 14.15
CA TYR A 107 -7.48 8.36 12.90
C TYR A 107 -8.30 8.20 11.64
N PHE A 108 -9.28 7.31 11.58
CA PHE A 108 -9.96 6.97 10.35
C PHE A 108 -11.47 6.92 10.48
N THR A 109 -12.13 7.44 9.46
CA THR A 109 -13.53 7.16 9.17
C THR A 109 -13.65 6.49 7.81
N ALA A 110 -14.52 5.51 7.69
CA ALA A 110 -14.85 4.87 6.42
C ALA A 110 -16.37 4.86 6.27
N VAL A 111 -16.85 5.49 5.22
CA VAL A 111 -18.29 5.61 4.93
C VAL A 111 -18.58 5.03 3.56
N HIS A 112 -19.51 4.10 3.51
CA HIS A 112 -20.06 3.58 2.27
C HIS A 112 -21.39 4.23 1.98
N THR A 113 -21.56 4.76 0.77
CA THR A 113 -22.77 5.39 0.28
C THR A 113 -23.22 4.69 -1.00
N ASN A 114 -24.49 4.29 -1.05
CA ASN A 114 -25.10 3.71 -2.23
C ASN A 114 -26.31 4.54 -2.67
N THR A 115 -26.23 5.17 -3.83
CA THR A 115 -27.32 5.97 -4.40
C THR A 115 -28.13 5.18 -5.44
N GLY A 116 -27.95 3.87 -5.51
CA GLY A 116 -28.61 2.98 -6.48
C GLY A 116 -27.87 2.89 -7.83
N GLU A 117 -27.27 3.98 -8.29
CA GLU A 117 -26.46 4.02 -9.51
C GLU A 117 -24.95 4.01 -9.19
N LEU A 118 -24.57 4.61 -8.06
CA LEU A 118 -23.17 4.75 -7.63
C LEU A 118 -22.98 4.20 -6.22
N SER A 119 -22.05 3.28 -6.10
CA SER A 119 -21.57 2.72 -4.84
C SER A 119 -20.17 3.28 -4.56
N THR A 120 -20.04 4.13 -3.54
CA THR A 120 -18.80 4.83 -3.24
C THR A 120 -18.34 4.55 -1.81
N LEU A 121 -17.09 4.15 -1.65
CA LEU A 121 -16.43 4.01 -0.35
C LEU A 121 -15.48 5.19 -0.13
N THR A 122 -15.77 6.03 0.85
CA THR A 122 -14.93 7.16 1.23
C THR A 122 -14.17 6.82 2.51
N ILE A 123 -12.84 6.93 2.48
CA ILE A 123 -11.95 6.70 3.62
C ILE A 123 -11.19 7.99 3.88
N SER A 124 -11.41 8.58 5.04
CA SER A 124 -10.75 9.82 5.45
C SER A 124 -9.94 9.59 6.71
N ALA A 125 -8.69 10.01 6.68
CA ALA A 125 -7.83 10.00 7.85
C ALA A 125 -7.72 11.40 8.44
N THR A 126 -7.81 11.50 9.76
CA THR A 126 -7.58 12.75 10.47
C THR A 126 -6.08 13.00 10.63
N ASP A 127 -5.64 14.23 10.38
CA ASP A 127 -4.26 14.66 10.65
C ASP A 127 -4.02 14.81 12.14
N LEU A 128 -3.63 13.72 12.77
CA LEU A 128 -3.42 13.70 14.21
C LEU A 128 -2.04 14.23 14.56
N THR A 129 -2.00 15.35 15.22
CA THR A 129 -0.78 15.91 15.78
C THR A 129 -0.80 15.76 17.30
N VAL A 130 0.07 14.90 17.83
CA VAL A 130 0.25 14.73 19.28
C VAL A 130 1.55 15.41 19.69
N GLU A 131 1.46 16.48 20.48
CA GLU A 131 2.64 17.26 20.94
C GLU A 131 3.57 17.71 19.80
N GLY A 132 3.02 18.14 18.66
CA GLY A 132 3.81 18.54 17.49
C GLY A 132 4.39 17.37 16.67
N TYR A 133 4.15 16.13 17.08
CA TYR A 133 4.56 14.95 16.35
C TYR A 133 3.37 14.38 15.57
N ARG A 134 3.60 14.13 14.28
CA ARG A 134 2.63 13.51 13.36
C ARG A 134 3.12 12.11 13.00
N PRO A 135 2.56 11.05 13.61
CA PRO A 135 2.95 9.71 13.26
C PRO A 135 2.48 9.36 11.85
N PRO A 136 3.29 8.65 11.04
CA PRO A 136 2.81 8.08 9.81
C PRO A 136 1.78 6.97 10.09
N VAL A 137 0.73 6.95 9.29
CA VAL A 137 -0.35 5.97 9.41
C VAL A 137 -0.43 5.17 8.11
N ASP A 138 -0.04 3.91 8.17
CA ASP A 138 -0.10 2.99 7.04
C ASP A 138 -1.52 2.44 6.90
N LEU A 139 -2.14 2.68 5.76
CA LEU A 139 -3.47 2.20 5.39
C LEU A 139 -3.37 1.03 4.42
N THR A 140 -4.17 -0.02 4.63
CA THR A 140 -4.31 -1.13 3.69
C THR A 140 -5.79 -1.44 3.49
N VAL A 141 -6.24 -1.34 2.24
CA VAL A 141 -7.62 -1.53 1.82
C VAL A 141 -7.71 -2.73 0.90
N TYR A 142 -8.53 -3.70 1.26
CA TYR A 142 -8.92 -4.84 0.42
C TYR A 142 -10.36 -4.65 -0.01
N ILE A 143 -10.63 -4.78 -1.30
CA ILE A 143 -11.95 -4.55 -1.88
C ILE A 143 -12.27 -5.64 -2.89
N PRO A 144 -13.57 -5.86 -3.18
CA PRO A 144 -13.97 -6.75 -4.24
C PRO A 144 -13.43 -6.27 -5.60
N GLN A 145 -14.26 -5.68 -6.39
CA GLN A 145 -13.92 -5.07 -7.66
C GLN A 145 -14.15 -3.56 -7.56
N CYS A 146 -13.34 -2.77 -8.25
CA CYS A 146 -13.47 -1.33 -8.24
C CYS A 146 -13.23 -0.75 -9.63
N ASP A 147 -14.11 0.18 -10.03
CA ASP A 147 -14.08 0.83 -11.33
C ASP A 147 -13.55 2.26 -11.31
N GLY A 148 -13.24 2.78 -10.15
CA GLY A 148 -12.66 4.10 -9.99
C GLY A 148 -11.94 4.23 -8.66
N LEU A 149 -10.80 4.91 -8.66
CA LEU A 149 -10.00 5.12 -7.47
C LEU A 149 -9.42 6.53 -7.45
N GLU A 150 -9.67 7.24 -6.37
CA GLU A 150 -9.01 8.51 -6.07
C GLU A 150 -8.24 8.39 -4.77
N ILE A 151 -6.94 8.71 -4.78
CA ILE A 151 -6.09 8.74 -3.60
C ILE A 151 -5.40 10.08 -3.52
N ARG A 152 -5.62 10.80 -2.42
CA ARG A 152 -4.82 11.95 -2.00
C ARG A 152 -4.02 11.56 -0.78
N ASN A 153 -2.71 11.40 -0.96
CA ASN A 153 -1.79 11.03 0.11
C ASN A 153 -0.77 12.15 0.31
N ALA A 154 -0.82 12.84 1.44
CA ALA A 154 0.09 13.96 1.68
C ALA A 154 1.57 13.54 1.79
N GLY A 155 1.86 12.25 1.96
CA GLY A 155 3.24 11.74 1.92
C GLY A 155 3.33 10.25 2.20
N GLY A 156 4.29 9.60 1.56
CA GLY A 156 4.56 8.18 1.67
C GLY A 156 4.19 7.38 0.41
N LYS A 157 4.52 6.10 0.42
CA LYS A 157 4.34 5.22 -0.73
C LYS A 157 2.87 4.86 -0.98
N VAL A 158 2.43 4.91 -2.24
CA VAL A 158 1.11 4.44 -2.69
C VAL A 158 1.27 3.19 -3.56
N ILE A 159 0.48 2.15 -3.27
CA ILE A 159 0.42 0.92 -4.07
C ILE A 159 -1.03 0.62 -4.39
N VAL A 160 -1.34 0.53 -5.68
CA VAL A 160 -2.66 0.18 -6.22
C VAL A 160 -2.55 -1.09 -7.02
N VAL A 161 -3.41 -2.08 -6.75
CA VAL A 161 -3.38 -3.37 -7.45
C VAL A 161 -4.79 -3.82 -7.83
N GLY A 162 -5.01 -4.11 -9.10
CA GLY A 162 -6.22 -4.76 -9.61
C GLY A 162 -7.42 -3.85 -9.83
N VAL A 163 -7.25 -2.53 -9.78
CA VAL A 163 -8.31 -1.57 -10.15
C VAL A 163 -8.43 -1.51 -11.68
N SER A 164 -9.67 -1.52 -12.19
CA SER A 164 -9.98 -1.60 -13.62
C SER A 164 -10.48 -0.30 -14.24
N GLY A 165 -10.96 0.63 -13.43
CA GLY A 165 -11.51 1.91 -13.91
C GLY A 165 -10.53 3.06 -13.87
N ALA A 166 -11.06 4.26 -13.83
CA ALA A 166 -10.24 5.47 -13.74
C ALA A 166 -9.44 5.53 -12.43
N ILE A 167 -8.18 5.92 -12.51
CA ILE A 167 -7.28 5.97 -11.37
C ILE A 167 -6.66 7.36 -11.27
N LEU A 168 -6.92 8.04 -10.15
CA LEU A 168 -6.29 9.31 -9.79
C LEU A 168 -5.49 9.13 -8.51
N VAL A 169 -4.18 9.36 -8.55
CA VAL A 169 -3.30 9.25 -7.39
C VAL A 169 -2.43 10.49 -7.29
N GLU A 170 -2.54 11.17 -6.18
CA GLU A 170 -1.66 12.27 -5.81
C GLU A 170 -0.89 11.92 -4.53
N SER A 171 0.44 12.06 -4.54
CA SER A 171 1.30 11.84 -3.40
C SER A 171 2.24 13.02 -3.18
N GLY A 172 2.29 13.50 -1.93
CA GLY A 172 3.06 14.69 -1.55
C GLY A 172 2.25 15.98 -1.58
N THR A 173 2.77 16.97 -0.89
CA THR A 173 2.23 18.33 -0.82
C THR A 173 3.38 19.33 -0.94
N ASN A 174 3.08 20.64 -0.97
CA ASN A 174 4.10 21.68 -0.96
C ASN A 174 5.02 21.66 0.28
N ILE A 175 4.60 20.97 1.35
CA ILE A 175 5.32 20.92 2.64
C ILE A 175 5.76 19.51 3.02
N ARG A 176 5.40 18.49 2.25
CA ARG A 176 5.75 17.08 2.50
C ARG A 176 6.17 16.40 1.22
N GLU A 177 7.25 15.65 1.33
CA GLU A 177 7.69 14.77 0.26
C GLU A 177 6.67 13.64 0.08
N GLY A 178 6.33 13.38 -1.16
CA GLY A 178 5.56 12.24 -1.56
C GLY A 178 6.32 10.93 -1.36
N GLY A 179 5.95 9.95 -2.10
CA GLY A 179 6.64 8.67 -2.14
C GLY A 179 6.44 8.00 -3.48
N ASP A 180 7.02 6.82 -3.65
CA ASP A 180 6.79 6.03 -4.84
C ASP A 180 5.29 5.75 -5.03
N ILE A 181 4.83 5.88 -6.26
CA ILE A 181 3.50 5.42 -6.69
C ILE A 181 3.69 4.20 -7.58
N GLU A 182 3.05 3.10 -7.23
CA GLU A 182 3.06 1.87 -8.02
C GLU A 182 1.61 1.44 -8.30
N ILE A 183 1.23 1.50 -9.58
CA ILE A 183 -0.09 1.09 -10.05
C ILE A 183 0.06 -0.17 -10.88
N ARG A 184 -0.65 -1.23 -10.52
CA ARG A 184 -0.77 -2.48 -11.27
C ARG A 184 -2.22 -2.66 -11.64
N THR A 185 -2.54 -2.44 -12.89
CA THR A 185 -3.93 -2.55 -13.37
C THR A 185 -4.35 -4.00 -13.57
N THR A 186 -5.55 -4.20 -14.05
CA THR A 186 -5.99 -5.49 -14.59
C THR A 186 -5.30 -5.78 -15.94
N SER A 187 -5.62 -6.88 -16.58
CA SER A 187 -5.05 -7.25 -17.89
C SER A 187 -5.33 -6.23 -19.00
N SER A 188 -6.44 -5.51 -18.90
CA SER A 188 -6.84 -4.47 -19.86
C SER A 188 -7.16 -3.19 -19.10
N GLN A 189 -6.53 -2.09 -19.47
CA GLN A 189 -6.80 -0.76 -18.94
C GLN A 189 -7.16 0.17 -20.10
N GLN A 190 -8.40 0.64 -20.08
CA GLN A 190 -8.97 1.49 -21.12
C GLN A 190 -9.50 2.82 -20.58
N GLU A 191 -9.28 3.06 -19.28
CA GLU A 191 -9.72 4.27 -18.60
C GLU A 191 -8.54 5.15 -18.22
N THR A 192 -8.83 6.40 -17.90
CA THR A 192 -7.83 7.42 -17.58
C THR A 192 -7.02 7.08 -16.33
N ILE A 193 -5.71 7.30 -16.40
CA ILE A 193 -4.80 7.18 -15.25
C ILE A 193 -4.02 8.47 -15.06
N PHE A 194 -4.17 9.12 -13.92
CA PHE A 194 -3.34 10.24 -13.48
C PHE A 194 -2.61 9.85 -12.19
N ALA A 195 -1.28 9.88 -12.22
CA ALA A 195 -0.46 9.61 -11.06
C ALA A 195 0.62 10.68 -10.92
N THR A 196 0.57 11.43 -9.83
CA THR A 196 1.49 12.54 -9.58
C THR A 196 2.13 12.43 -8.21
N THR A 197 3.45 12.61 -8.16
CA THR A 197 4.20 12.78 -6.91
C THR A 197 5.22 13.90 -7.03
N ASN A 198 5.50 14.60 -5.93
CA ASN A 198 6.59 15.57 -5.89
C ASN A 198 7.96 14.92 -5.60
N SER A 199 7.97 13.67 -5.10
CA SER A 199 9.20 12.92 -4.80
C SER A 199 8.93 11.43 -4.87
N GLY A 200 9.84 10.68 -5.48
CA GLY A 200 9.74 9.22 -5.67
C GLY A 200 9.37 8.83 -7.11
N ASN A 201 9.39 7.55 -7.37
CA ASN A 201 9.14 7.02 -8.71
C ASN A 201 7.64 6.80 -8.94
N VAL A 202 7.18 7.03 -10.17
CA VAL A 202 5.84 6.66 -10.60
C VAL A 202 5.94 5.50 -11.59
N THR A 203 5.35 4.37 -11.24
CA THR A 203 5.38 3.16 -12.07
C THR A 203 3.96 2.67 -12.34
N LEU A 204 3.63 2.58 -13.62
CA LEU A 204 2.44 1.90 -14.11
C LEU A 204 2.84 0.54 -14.68
N VAL A 205 2.21 -0.51 -14.21
CA VAL A 205 2.30 -1.86 -14.77
C VAL A 205 0.93 -2.23 -15.32
N ALA A 206 0.84 -2.44 -16.62
CA ALA A 206 -0.41 -2.66 -17.33
C ALA A 206 -0.33 -3.88 -18.25
N GLY A 207 -1.48 -4.43 -18.61
CA GLY A 207 -1.56 -5.58 -19.50
C GLY A 207 -1.40 -5.20 -20.97
N PRO A 208 -1.15 -6.19 -21.86
CA PRO A 208 -0.91 -5.95 -23.27
C PRO A 208 -2.11 -5.37 -24.03
N GLU A 209 -3.32 -5.62 -23.52
CA GLU A 209 -4.57 -5.12 -24.11
C GLU A 209 -4.95 -3.71 -23.63
N SER A 210 -4.09 -3.08 -22.83
CA SER A 210 -4.28 -1.69 -22.42
C SER A 210 -3.97 -0.74 -23.56
N GLU A 211 -4.61 0.42 -23.55
CA GLU A 211 -4.50 1.43 -24.59
C GLU A 211 -4.53 2.84 -24.01
N GLY A 212 -4.12 3.84 -24.78
CA GLY A 212 -4.25 5.25 -24.39
C GLY A 212 -3.17 6.17 -24.97
N THR A 213 -3.41 7.46 -24.88
CA THR A 213 -2.38 8.49 -25.03
C THR A 213 -1.60 8.62 -23.72
N PHE A 214 -0.29 8.46 -23.76
CA PHE A 214 0.50 8.61 -22.54
C PHE A 214 1.39 9.84 -22.55
N GLU A 215 1.54 10.43 -21.38
CA GLU A 215 2.48 11.50 -21.06
C GLU A 215 3.25 11.17 -19.79
N LEU A 216 4.56 10.98 -19.92
CA LEU A 216 5.47 10.71 -18.81
C LEU A 216 6.32 11.94 -18.55
N ILE A 217 6.30 12.46 -17.33
CA ILE A 217 6.99 13.68 -16.91
C ILE A 217 7.90 13.38 -15.73
N ALA A 218 9.20 13.57 -15.90
CA ALA A 218 10.22 13.36 -14.87
C ALA A 218 11.40 14.32 -15.08
N PRO A 219 11.25 15.63 -14.85
CA PRO A 219 12.24 16.64 -15.23
C PRO A 219 13.60 16.45 -14.56
N ARG A 220 13.65 15.83 -13.38
CA ARG A 220 14.89 15.50 -12.66
C ARG A 220 15.24 14.01 -12.70
N GLY A 221 14.46 13.19 -13.40
CA GLY A 221 14.63 11.75 -13.53
C GLY A 221 14.61 11.26 -14.97
N LYS A 222 14.18 10.02 -15.15
CA LYS A 222 14.08 9.36 -16.45
C LYS A 222 12.65 8.97 -16.74
N THR A 223 12.27 9.09 -18.01
CA THR A 223 11.03 8.54 -18.51
C THR A 223 11.30 7.25 -19.26
N SER A 224 10.48 6.21 -19.09
CA SER A 224 10.63 4.96 -19.82
C SER A 224 9.29 4.28 -20.10
N PHE A 225 9.14 3.78 -21.32
CA PHE A 225 8.06 2.88 -21.71
C PHE A 225 8.68 1.54 -22.13
N ARG A 226 8.34 0.47 -21.42
CA ARG A 226 8.90 -0.86 -21.64
C ARG A 226 7.79 -1.82 -21.99
N SER A 227 7.75 -2.22 -23.25
CA SER A 227 6.78 -3.20 -23.75
C SER A 227 7.45 -4.16 -24.70
N HIS A 228 7.06 -5.43 -24.60
CA HIS A 228 7.26 -6.42 -25.66
C HIS A 228 5.95 -6.68 -26.42
N PHE A 229 4.88 -5.98 -26.05
CA PHE A 229 3.52 -6.15 -26.56
C PHE A 229 2.96 -4.80 -27.03
N GLY A 230 2.10 -4.88 -28.04
CA GLY A 230 1.41 -3.70 -28.54
C GLY A 230 2.28 -2.79 -29.41
N VAL A 231 1.66 -1.76 -29.90
CA VAL A 231 2.26 -0.74 -30.78
C VAL A 231 2.28 0.59 -30.04
N VAL A 232 3.39 1.31 -30.16
CA VAL A 232 3.51 2.70 -29.70
C VAL A 232 3.77 3.59 -30.90
N ASP A 233 2.77 4.37 -31.25
CA ASP A 233 2.84 5.34 -32.34
C ASP A 233 3.07 6.75 -31.82
N HIS A 234 3.48 7.66 -32.72
CA HIS A 234 3.75 9.05 -32.41
C HIS A 234 4.62 9.28 -31.19
N SER A 235 5.57 8.37 -30.96
CA SER A 235 6.47 8.41 -29.82
C SER A 235 7.46 9.56 -29.91
N MET A 236 7.43 10.48 -28.96
CA MET A 236 8.31 11.66 -28.88
C MET A 236 9.05 11.69 -27.54
N PRO A 237 10.14 10.92 -27.40
CA PRO A 237 10.97 10.98 -26.20
C PRO A 237 11.85 12.23 -26.19
N SER A 238 11.88 12.89 -25.05
CA SER A 238 12.83 13.98 -24.75
C SER A 238 13.40 13.82 -23.35
N LYS A 239 14.33 14.68 -22.97
CA LYS A 239 14.91 14.61 -21.64
C LYS A 239 13.82 14.89 -20.57
N GLY A 240 13.49 13.87 -19.77
CA GLY A 240 12.51 13.99 -18.69
C GLY A 240 11.06 14.13 -19.13
N HIS A 241 10.77 13.94 -20.42
CA HIS A 241 9.41 14.01 -20.94
C HIS A 241 9.24 13.04 -22.12
N TRP A 242 8.17 12.26 -22.10
CA TRP A 242 7.87 11.30 -23.18
C TRP A 242 6.38 11.22 -23.41
N THR A 243 5.94 11.45 -24.64
CA THR A 243 4.55 11.29 -25.08
C THR A 243 4.45 10.23 -26.18
N GLY A 244 3.29 9.62 -26.31
CA GLY A 244 3.00 8.65 -27.38
C GLY A 244 1.56 8.16 -27.32
N ILE A 245 1.19 7.36 -28.32
CA ILE A 245 -0.10 6.67 -28.39
C ILE A 245 0.16 5.18 -28.31
N TRP A 246 -0.48 4.53 -27.38
CA TRP A 246 -0.37 3.09 -27.16
C TRP A 246 -1.64 2.39 -27.61
N ASN A 247 -1.50 1.44 -28.55
CA ASN A 247 -2.59 0.64 -29.12
C ASN A 247 -3.78 1.47 -29.63
N ASP A 248 -3.52 2.62 -30.28
CA ASP A 248 -4.52 3.53 -30.83
C ASP A 248 -5.56 4.05 -29.83
N GLY A 249 -5.30 3.93 -28.53
CA GLY A 249 -6.21 4.38 -27.48
C GLY A 249 -6.28 5.90 -27.35
N THR A 250 -7.43 6.36 -26.86
CA THR A 250 -7.72 7.79 -26.68
C THR A 250 -7.81 8.25 -25.23
N ASN A 251 -7.91 7.31 -24.29
CA ASN A 251 -7.87 7.61 -22.85
C ASN A 251 -6.50 8.16 -22.44
N GLU A 252 -6.50 9.04 -21.45
CA GLU A 252 -5.28 9.74 -21.05
C GLU A 252 -4.55 8.96 -19.92
N ILE A 253 -3.25 8.72 -20.10
CA ILE A 253 -2.35 8.13 -19.11
C ILE A 253 -1.25 9.15 -18.82
N ARG A 254 -1.32 9.80 -17.65
CA ARG A 254 -0.31 10.78 -17.24
C ARG A 254 0.40 10.33 -15.97
N LEU A 255 1.72 10.14 -16.08
CA LEU A 255 2.58 9.86 -14.95
C LEU A 255 3.54 11.02 -14.74
N ASN A 256 3.48 11.67 -13.59
CA ASN A 256 4.26 12.85 -13.28
C ASN A 256 5.02 12.69 -11.97
N THR A 257 6.32 12.96 -11.97
CA THR A 257 7.14 13.09 -10.78
C THR A 257 8.09 14.26 -10.91
N GLU A 258 8.24 15.06 -9.85
CA GLU A 258 9.24 16.14 -9.88
C GLU A 258 10.64 15.61 -9.62
N ASP A 259 10.79 14.60 -8.73
CA ASP A 259 12.06 14.02 -8.34
C ASP A 259 11.94 12.50 -8.25
N GLY A 260 12.28 11.83 -9.36
CA GLY A 260 12.17 10.38 -9.54
C GLY A 260 11.98 10.00 -11.00
N ASP A 261 11.73 8.74 -11.25
CA ASP A 261 11.53 8.19 -12.59
C ASP A 261 10.05 7.94 -12.88
N ALA A 262 9.57 8.21 -14.10
CA ALA A 262 8.24 7.87 -14.59
C ALA A 262 8.34 6.70 -15.58
N THR A 263 7.71 5.56 -15.23
CA THR A 263 7.88 4.31 -15.99
C THR A 263 6.54 3.64 -16.28
N VAL A 264 6.31 3.26 -17.54
CA VAL A 264 5.28 2.30 -17.94
C VAL A 264 5.94 0.96 -18.24
N ARG A 265 5.36 -0.13 -17.75
CA ARG A 265 5.74 -1.51 -18.05
C ARG A 265 4.53 -2.29 -18.53
N VAL A 266 4.66 -2.97 -19.67
CA VAL A 266 3.60 -3.82 -20.18
C VAL A 266 3.99 -5.28 -19.96
N VAL A 267 3.14 -6.01 -19.24
CA VAL A 267 3.37 -7.42 -18.89
C VAL A 267 2.06 -8.23 -19.01
N GLU A 268 2.15 -9.52 -19.24
CA GLU A 268 0.96 -10.37 -19.39
C GLU A 268 0.06 -10.39 -18.16
N ASN A 269 0.64 -10.35 -16.96
CA ASN A 269 -0.13 -10.36 -15.71
C ASN A 269 0.33 -9.26 -14.75
N PRO A 270 -0.22 -8.06 -14.88
CA PRO A 270 0.19 -6.90 -14.08
C PRO A 270 -0.02 -7.10 -12.57
N VAL A 271 -1.11 -7.75 -12.17
CA VAL A 271 -1.46 -7.98 -10.76
C VAL A 271 -0.42 -8.83 -10.05
N MET A 272 0.17 -9.80 -10.76
CA MET A 272 1.18 -10.72 -10.22
C MET A 272 2.61 -10.19 -10.36
N TYR A 273 2.80 -9.04 -10.99
CA TYR A 273 4.12 -8.47 -11.19
C TYR A 273 4.81 -8.16 -9.85
N THR A 274 6.07 -8.56 -9.72
CA THR A 274 6.93 -8.18 -8.60
C THR A 274 8.15 -7.43 -9.13
N SER A 275 8.38 -6.23 -8.61
CA SER A 275 9.56 -5.44 -8.94
C SER A 275 10.82 -6.21 -8.53
N GLY A 276 11.52 -6.80 -9.51
CA GLY A 276 12.71 -7.66 -9.29
C GLY A 276 12.76 -8.87 -10.20
N GLN A 277 11.68 -9.21 -10.89
CA GLN A 277 11.71 -10.18 -11.98
C GLN A 277 12.18 -9.47 -13.27
N THR A 278 13.46 -9.54 -13.57
CA THR A 278 13.98 -9.31 -14.92
C THR A 278 13.67 -10.55 -15.74
N HIS A 279 12.74 -10.46 -16.66
CA HIS A 279 12.55 -11.43 -17.75
C HIS A 279 13.40 -11.06 -18.94
#